data_b0dab4c7a87abfabe9b15b401f05393c
#
_entry.id   b0dab4c7a87abfabe9b15b401f05393c
#
_cell.length_a   1.000
_cell.length_b   1.000
_cell.length_c   1.000
_cell.angle_alpha   90.00
_cell.angle_beta   90.00
_cell.angle_gamma   90.00
#
_symmetry.space_group_name_H-M   'P 1'
#
loop_
_entity.id
_entity.type
_entity.pdbx_description
1 polymer ?
#
loop_
_entity_poly.entity_id
_entity_poly.type
_entity_poly.pdbx_seq_one_letter_code
_entity_poly.pdbx_strand_id
1 'polypeptide(L)'
;MNKIFKKIWNQSRECLVAVSEAMTAVSQSAGKATVLIGSIGLLLSGFSQAAVVINGNVLNADSRLPNKYNGIFFISEDTTINGNFDYNLRTTTTNSDDDLLIGCVSDNEHFPNVNLVVNGTTSFGPETWVSIGQVGNGSASNVNASLTTRDLNVSGWLYLGSRAVNYQYVPFTSRLVVSGTMNLYGSFFNTGHKTGSGLGTDVHTSGTGSFSIGTLNNWGNFNLASKNMNVSGEIGQLNINGGSFNQNSTNNIYIHNGVALNSGSLITQQPIIIGQRTGNFSIGNSLVLAGGSLNQTSLLTQKGGQVSVTKGSYVFGTINKENGSLSNAATLSIANFNQSNGSSSNSGNLTLGNANLYGSLTNTGTLSLTGTVTSRGNLTSSGTLNNGGNWTETAHYAISGNLTNAGSVNFQNGFEFASNGRLNSSGTLQTNNAANIFDSLGRQGQTALSTVSLQAALPEETKTALTALFRHYVPGSVAQSLIDHATFTGGRVIVTGVNLTTTQRDDLLQAFKAKFFLSDVSISAVSQQC
;
A
#
# COMPACT_ATOMS: atom_id res chain seq x y z
N MET A 1 -14.79 -45.78 -2.63
CA MET A 1 -13.83 -44.96 -3.41
C MET A 1 -12.42 -45.35 -2.99
N ASN A 2 -11.69 -46.06 -3.84
CA ASN A 2 -10.30 -46.41 -3.56
C ASN A 2 -9.45 -45.14 -3.66
N LYS A 3 -8.83 -44.75 -2.56
CA LYS A 3 -7.83 -43.67 -2.58
C LYS A 3 -6.54 -44.22 -3.21
N ILE A 4 -6.23 -43.73 -4.38
CA ILE A 4 -4.97 -44.06 -5.06
C ILE A 4 -3.90 -43.13 -4.51
N PHE A 5 -2.82 -43.69 -3.97
CA PHE A 5 -1.67 -42.93 -3.53
C PHE A 5 -0.52 -43.14 -4.50
N LYS A 6 0.10 -42.06 -4.91
CA LYS A 6 1.31 -42.10 -5.75
C LYS A 6 2.55 -42.02 -4.85
N LYS A 7 3.50 -42.91 -5.06
CA LYS A 7 4.80 -42.88 -4.39
C LYS A 7 5.72 -41.93 -5.15
N ILE A 8 6.22 -40.91 -4.48
CA ILE A 8 7.18 -39.95 -5.04
C ILE A 8 8.49 -40.08 -4.28
N TRP A 9 9.60 -40.16 -5.00
CA TRP A 9 10.93 -40.14 -4.40
C TRP A 9 11.27 -38.77 -3.85
N ASN A 10 11.59 -38.70 -2.59
CA ASN A 10 12.04 -37.46 -1.93
C ASN A 10 13.57 -37.46 -1.90
N GLN A 11 14.17 -36.66 -2.75
CA GLN A 11 15.62 -36.60 -2.95
C GLN A 11 16.40 -36.05 -1.73
N SER A 12 15.75 -35.24 -0.87
CA SER A 12 16.38 -34.73 0.37
C SER A 12 16.36 -35.72 1.53
N ARG A 13 15.58 -36.79 1.42
CA ARG A 13 15.43 -37.81 2.49
C ARG A 13 15.78 -39.23 2.02
N GLU A 14 16.17 -39.39 0.78
CA GLU A 14 16.47 -40.70 0.16
C GLU A 14 15.39 -41.77 0.42
N CYS A 15 14.12 -41.35 0.50
CA CYS A 15 12.99 -42.24 0.77
C CYS A 15 11.79 -41.97 -0.16
N LEU A 16 10.96 -42.99 -0.32
CA LEU A 16 9.70 -42.91 -1.04
C LEU A 16 8.59 -42.39 -0.10
N VAL A 17 7.95 -41.27 -0.48
CA VAL A 17 6.84 -40.69 0.27
C VAL A 17 5.55 -40.97 -0.48
N ALA A 18 4.54 -41.49 0.20
CA ALA A 18 3.20 -41.66 -0.35
C ALA A 18 2.43 -40.34 -0.29
N VAL A 19 2.01 -39.81 -1.43
CA VAL A 19 1.20 -38.59 -1.53
C VAL A 19 -0.15 -38.89 -2.16
N SER A 20 -1.18 -38.21 -1.74
CA SER A 20 -2.53 -38.34 -2.30
C SER A 20 -2.56 -37.70 -3.69
N GLU A 21 -3.19 -38.35 -4.68
CA GLU A 21 -3.36 -37.80 -6.03
C GLU A 21 -4.11 -36.47 -6.07
N ALA A 22 -4.93 -36.18 -5.07
CA ALA A 22 -5.59 -34.87 -4.94
C ALA A 22 -4.60 -33.71 -4.79
N MET A 23 -3.36 -33.97 -4.35
CA MET A 23 -2.31 -32.93 -4.24
C MET A 23 -1.59 -32.66 -5.56
N THR A 24 -1.64 -33.58 -6.52
CA THR A 24 -0.96 -33.43 -7.82
C THR A 24 -1.84 -32.76 -8.88
N ALA A 25 -3.17 -32.79 -8.73
CA ALA A 25 -4.09 -32.21 -9.69
C ALA A 25 -4.16 -30.67 -9.64
N VAL A 26 -3.72 -30.05 -8.55
CA VAL A 26 -3.78 -28.58 -8.37
C VAL A 26 -2.61 -27.86 -9.05
N SER A 27 -1.55 -28.57 -9.42
CA SER A 27 -0.34 -27.96 -10.00
C SER A 27 -0.37 -27.78 -11.52
N GLN A 28 -1.39 -28.29 -12.22
CA GLN A 28 -1.39 -28.29 -13.70
C GLN A 28 -2.42 -27.38 -14.38
N SER A 29 -3.30 -26.69 -13.65
CA SER A 29 -4.40 -25.93 -14.30
C SER A 29 -4.52 -24.45 -13.95
N ALA A 30 -3.52 -23.80 -13.42
CA ALA A 30 -3.61 -22.37 -13.17
C ALA A 30 -2.34 -21.63 -13.57
N GLY A 31 -2.38 -21.09 -14.76
CA GLY A 31 -1.53 -19.96 -15.15
C GLY A 31 -1.95 -18.68 -14.42
N LYS A 32 -1.99 -18.69 -13.12
CA LYS A 32 -2.01 -17.52 -12.21
C LYS A 32 -1.69 -18.07 -10.81
N ALA A 33 -0.69 -17.52 -10.19
CA ALA A 33 -0.12 -17.94 -8.92
C ALA A 33 -1.18 -18.18 -7.83
N THR A 34 -1.65 -19.41 -7.74
CA THR A 34 -2.24 -19.88 -6.49
C THR A 34 -1.06 -20.22 -5.61
N VAL A 35 -0.78 -19.39 -4.63
CA VAL A 35 0.21 -19.67 -3.61
C VAL A 35 -0.24 -20.95 -2.92
N LEU A 36 0.40 -22.04 -3.26
CA LEU A 36 0.37 -23.22 -2.45
C LEU A 36 0.97 -22.80 -1.11
N ILE A 37 0.14 -22.67 -0.07
CA ILE A 37 0.63 -22.61 1.29
C ILE A 37 1.41 -23.91 1.45
N GLY A 38 2.73 -23.74 1.45
CA GLY A 38 3.65 -24.86 1.38
C GLY A 38 3.27 -25.89 2.42
N SER A 39 3.19 -27.11 1.97
CA SER A 39 3.08 -28.27 2.83
C SER A 39 3.94 -28.07 4.06
N ILE A 40 3.25 -27.83 5.18
CA ILE A 40 3.85 -27.85 6.51
C ILE A 40 4.33 -29.27 6.68
N GLY A 41 5.62 -29.48 6.44
CA GLY A 41 6.26 -30.73 6.80
C GLY A 41 6.07 -30.89 8.30
N LEU A 42 5.23 -31.83 8.71
CA LEU A 42 5.24 -32.35 10.06
C LEU A 42 6.65 -32.87 10.32
N LEU A 43 7.48 -32.07 10.96
CA LEU A 43 8.66 -32.55 11.63
C LEU A 43 8.20 -33.24 12.92
N LEU A 44 7.78 -34.48 12.81
CA LEU A 44 7.67 -35.38 13.94
C LEU A 44 9.10 -35.72 14.41
N SER A 45 9.64 -34.91 15.29
CA SER A 45 10.81 -35.31 16.06
C SER A 45 10.37 -35.72 17.45
N GLY A 46 10.31 -37.02 17.66
CA GLY A 46 10.65 -37.73 18.84
C GLY A 46 9.97 -37.41 20.17
N PHE A 47 9.20 -38.31 20.55
CA PHE A 47 8.64 -38.82 21.82
C PHE A 47 7.12 -38.92 21.71
N SER A 48 6.63 -40.15 21.52
CA SER A 48 5.22 -40.45 21.57
C SER A 48 4.74 -40.50 23.01
N GLN A 49 4.30 -39.37 23.57
CA GLN A 49 3.23 -39.43 24.54
C GLN A 49 1.97 -39.87 23.78
N ALA A 50 1.17 -40.74 24.38
CA ALA A 50 -0.05 -41.25 23.76
C ALA A 50 -0.97 -40.04 23.47
N ALA A 51 -1.11 -39.69 22.21
CA ALA A 51 -1.92 -38.56 21.82
C ALA A 51 -3.39 -38.84 22.14
N VAL A 52 -4.07 -37.94 22.82
CA VAL A 52 -5.50 -38.02 23.05
C VAL A 52 -6.22 -37.74 21.74
N VAL A 53 -7.05 -38.68 21.30
CA VAL A 53 -7.91 -38.50 20.13
C VAL A 53 -9.36 -38.44 20.55
N ILE A 54 -10.00 -37.32 20.29
CA ILE A 54 -11.41 -37.09 20.60
C ILE A 54 -12.19 -37.06 19.27
N ASN A 55 -13.12 -38.01 19.12
CA ASN A 55 -13.98 -38.03 17.95
C ASN A 55 -15.28 -37.26 18.24
N GLY A 56 -15.65 -36.40 17.29
CA GLY A 56 -16.79 -35.50 17.39
C GLY A 56 -16.46 -34.14 17.98
N ASN A 57 -17.51 -33.34 18.19
CA ASN A 57 -17.34 -31.98 18.70
C ASN A 57 -17.02 -31.96 20.20
N VAL A 58 -16.25 -30.99 20.60
CA VAL A 58 -15.93 -30.68 21.99
C VAL A 58 -16.52 -29.34 22.35
N LEU A 59 -17.31 -29.29 23.40
CA LEU A 59 -17.94 -28.08 23.91
C LEU A 59 -17.44 -27.78 25.31
N ASN A 60 -16.90 -26.58 25.52
CA ASN A 60 -16.46 -26.08 26.83
C ASN A 60 -15.59 -27.08 27.62
N ALA A 61 -15.98 -27.30 28.86
CA ALA A 61 -15.33 -28.19 29.82
C ALA A 61 -15.72 -29.66 29.63
N ASP A 62 -15.69 -30.16 28.41
CA ASP A 62 -15.94 -31.57 28.14
C ASP A 62 -14.98 -32.44 29.00
N SER A 63 -15.52 -33.44 29.65
CA SER A 63 -14.76 -34.36 30.51
C SER A 63 -13.66 -35.14 29.74
N ARG A 64 -13.72 -35.14 28.44
CA ARG A 64 -12.71 -35.73 27.55
C ARG A 64 -11.45 -34.85 27.41
N LEU A 65 -11.53 -33.56 27.77
CA LEU A 65 -10.36 -32.68 27.81
C LEU A 65 -9.57 -32.94 29.10
N PRO A 66 -8.25 -33.07 29.00
CA PRO A 66 -7.42 -33.29 30.19
C PRO A 66 -7.39 -32.02 31.06
N ASN A 67 -7.53 -32.24 32.34
CA ASN A 67 -7.23 -31.37 33.49
C ASN A 67 -7.86 -29.96 33.58
N LYS A 68 -8.61 -29.79 34.64
CA LYS A 68 -9.05 -28.50 35.19
C LYS A 68 -8.41 -28.29 36.57
N TYR A 69 -7.77 -27.15 36.77
CA TYR A 69 -7.27 -26.74 38.07
C TYR A 69 -7.69 -25.29 38.35
N ASN A 70 -8.34 -25.04 39.49
CA ASN A 70 -8.78 -23.72 39.95
C ASN A 70 -9.48 -22.84 38.89
N GLY A 71 -10.36 -23.40 38.06
CA GLY A 71 -11.06 -22.65 37.04
C GLY A 71 -10.34 -22.58 35.69
N ILE A 72 -9.05 -22.91 35.62
CA ILE A 72 -8.24 -22.89 34.40
C ILE A 72 -8.29 -24.26 33.74
N PHE A 73 -8.48 -24.27 32.40
CA PHE A 73 -8.42 -25.48 31.59
C PHE A 73 -7.04 -25.62 30.96
N PHE A 74 -6.47 -26.80 31.03
CA PHE A 74 -5.18 -27.11 30.43
C PHE A 74 -5.34 -28.15 29.33
N ILE A 75 -4.80 -27.89 28.19
CA ILE A 75 -4.43 -28.92 27.23
C ILE A 75 -2.99 -29.31 27.62
N SER A 76 -2.88 -30.44 28.31
CA SER A 76 -1.65 -30.86 28.97
C SER A 76 -0.85 -31.90 28.19
N GLU A 77 -1.41 -32.43 27.11
CA GLU A 77 -0.80 -33.45 26.26
C GLU A 77 -1.26 -33.26 24.82
N ASP A 78 -0.56 -33.88 23.89
CA ASP A 78 -0.90 -33.85 22.48
C ASP A 78 -2.32 -34.34 22.27
N THR A 79 -3.18 -33.47 21.75
CA THR A 79 -4.61 -33.71 21.61
C THR A 79 -5.08 -33.48 20.19
N THR A 80 -5.81 -34.42 19.62
CA THR A 80 -6.47 -34.29 18.32
C THR A 80 -7.97 -34.37 18.47
N ILE A 81 -8.70 -33.35 18.00
CA ILE A 81 -10.16 -33.29 17.98
C ILE A 81 -10.62 -33.48 16.54
N ASN A 82 -11.30 -34.60 16.27
CA ASN A 82 -11.90 -34.90 14.97
C ASN A 82 -13.31 -34.31 14.85
N GLY A 83 -13.43 -33.01 15.02
CA GLY A 83 -14.66 -32.24 15.03
C GLY A 83 -14.36 -30.77 15.30
N ASN A 84 -15.35 -30.05 15.77
CA ASN A 84 -15.21 -28.65 16.21
C ASN A 84 -14.83 -28.58 17.68
N PHE A 85 -14.15 -27.51 18.04
CA PHE A 85 -13.84 -27.18 19.42
C PHE A 85 -14.39 -25.80 19.77
N ASP A 86 -15.42 -25.77 20.61
CA ASP A 86 -16.05 -24.54 21.08
C ASP A 86 -15.73 -24.34 22.55
N TYR A 87 -14.94 -23.32 22.86
CA TYR A 87 -14.60 -22.93 24.21
C TYR A 87 -15.22 -21.56 24.53
N ASN A 88 -16.29 -21.59 25.32
CA ASN A 88 -17.04 -20.40 25.71
C ASN A 88 -17.50 -20.57 27.16
N LEU A 89 -16.56 -20.48 28.09
CA LEU A 89 -16.90 -20.50 29.51
C LEU A 89 -17.17 -19.09 29.98
N ARG A 90 -18.42 -18.81 30.23
CA ARG A 90 -18.87 -17.62 30.93
C ARG A 90 -19.07 -17.99 32.39
N THR A 91 -18.09 -17.67 33.24
CA THR A 91 -18.34 -17.76 34.69
C THR A 91 -18.96 -16.46 35.18
N THR A 92 -20.01 -16.60 35.97
CA THR A 92 -20.71 -15.48 36.61
C THR A 92 -19.99 -14.98 37.86
N THR A 93 -18.80 -15.46 38.14
CA THR A 93 -18.01 -15.08 39.31
C THR A 93 -16.89 -14.13 38.95
N THR A 94 -16.72 -13.14 39.75
CA THR A 94 -15.87 -11.95 39.61
C THR A 94 -14.34 -12.23 39.62
N ASN A 95 -13.90 -13.44 39.43
CA ASN A 95 -12.50 -13.82 39.37
C ASN A 95 -12.12 -14.35 38.00
N SER A 96 -11.14 -13.77 37.46
CA SER A 96 -10.39 -13.81 36.21
C SER A 96 -9.91 -15.19 35.71
N ASP A 97 -10.62 -16.29 35.91
CA ASP A 97 -10.05 -17.63 35.80
C ASP A 97 -10.62 -18.48 34.66
N ASP A 98 -11.15 -17.84 33.62
CA ASP A 98 -11.67 -18.54 32.46
C ASP A 98 -10.59 -18.75 31.37
N ASP A 99 -9.38 -19.05 31.80
CA ASP A 99 -8.25 -19.25 30.91
C ASP A 99 -8.21 -20.66 30.35
N LEU A 100 -7.97 -20.77 29.07
CA LEU A 100 -7.55 -22.00 28.42
C LEU A 100 -6.06 -21.91 28.08
N LEU A 101 -5.29 -22.83 28.60
CA LEU A 101 -3.84 -22.90 28.39
C LEU A 101 -3.50 -24.11 27.51
N ILE A 102 -2.91 -23.88 26.34
CA ILE A 102 -2.37 -24.92 25.47
C ILE A 102 -0.87 -24.99 25.75
N GLY A 103 -0.45 -25.98 26.53
CA GLY A 103 0.90 -26.05 27.09
C GLY A 103 1.19 -24.98 28.14
N CYS A 104 1.68 -25.38 29.27
CA CYS A 104 2.00 -24.49 30.37
C CYS A 104 3.16 -25.04 31.19
N VAL A 105 4.03 -24.15 31.63
CA VAL A 105 5.02 -24.46 32.64
C VAL A 105 4.98 -23.40 33.73
N SER A 106 4.70 -23.81 34.95
CA SER A 106 4.69 -22.98 36.16
C SER A 106 5.21 -23.79 37.33
N ASP A 107 5.27 -23.21 38.54
CA ASP A 107 5.69 -23.92 39.73
C ASP A 107 4.87 -25.18 40.04
N ASN A 108 3.60 -25.19 39.63
CA ASN A 108 2.68 -26.29 39.94
C ASN A 108 2.27 -27.12 38.71
N GLU A 109 2.57 -26.65 37.51
CA GLU A 109 2.12 -27.25 36.26
C GLU A 109 3.29 -27.42 35.30
N HIS A 110 3.44 -28.62 34.72
CA HIS A 110 4.57 -28.92 33.85
C HIS A 110 4.14 -29.64 32.58
N PHE A 111 3.65 -28.84 31.60
CA PHE A 111 3.21 -29.32 30.28
C PHE A 111 4.02 -28.61 29.18
N PRO A 112 5.33 -28.94 29.04
CA PRO A 112 6.24 -28.13 28.20
C PRO A 112 6.07 -28.35 26.70
N ASN A 113 5.52 -29.48 26.24
CA ASN A 113 5.40 -29.81 24.85
C ASN A 113 3.96 -30.25 24.56
N VAL A 114 3.15 -29.40 23.93
CA VAL A 114 1.73 -29.66 23.68
C VAL A 114 1.31 -29.19 22.31
N ASN A 115 0.69 -30.09 21.56
CA ASN A 115 0.07 -29.79 20.28
C ASN A 115 -1.42 -30.05 20.32
N LEU A 116 -2.22 -29.01 20.15
CA LEU A 116 -3.67 -29.14 19.96
C LEU A 116 -3.98 -29.08 18.45
N VAL A 117 -4.57 -30.16 17.93
CA VAL A 117 -5.02 -30.24 16.54
C VAL A 117 -6.53 -30.36 16.52
N VAL A 118 -7.19 -29.44 15.83
CA VAL A 118 -8.64 -29.45 15.64
C VAL A 118 -8.93 -29.54 14.14
N ASN A 119 -9.47 -30.67 13.70
CA ASN A 119 -9.75 -30.92 12.28
C ASN A 119 -10.97 -30.13 11.74
N GLY A 120 -11.75 -29.54 12.63
CA GLY A 120 -12.88 -28.66 12.34
C GLY A 120 -12.58 -27.19 12.63
N THR A 121 -13.61 -26.49 13.10
CA THR A 121 -13.56 -25.09 13.52
C THR A 121 -13.27 -25.02 15.01
N THR A 122 -12.36 -24.16 15.39
CA THR A 122 -12.14 -23.76 16.79
C THR A 122 -12.83 -22.42 17.03
N SER A 123 -13.61 -22.31 18.12
CA SER A 123 -14.26 -21.06 18.50
C SER A 123 -13.92 -20.71 19.96
N PHE A 124 -13.41 -19.51 20.18
CA PHE A 124 -13.17 -18.93 21.48
C PHE A 124 -14.18 -17.82 21.73
N GLY A 125 -15.06 -18.02 22.73
CA GLY A 125 -16.16 -17.12 23.04
C GLY A 125 -15.71 -15.78 23.62
N PRO A 126 -16.64 -14.83 23.80
CA PRO A 126 -16.37 -13.57 24.46
C PRO A 126 -15.94 -13.81 25.92
N GLU A 127 -15.06 -12.97 26.43
CA GLU A 127 -14.50 -13.06 27.80
C GLU A 127 -13.59 -14.28 28.07
N THR A 128 -13.32 -15.12 27.06
CA THR A 128 -12.33 -16.19 27.18
C THR A 128 -10.91 -15.68 26.96
N TRP A 129 -9.99 -16.20 27.72
CA TRP A 129 -8.56 -15.91 27.61
C TRP A 129 -7.83 -17.20 27.27
N VAL A 130 -7.21 -17.22 26.10
CA VAL A 130 -6.54 -18.41 25.59
C VAL A 130 -5.06 -18.09 25.36
N SER A 131 -4.18 -18.91 25.90
CA SER A 131 -2.73 -18.79 25.69
C SER A 131 -2.17 -20.03 25.03
N ILE A 132 -1.37 -19.85 23.98
CA ILE A 132 -0.59 -20.89 23.35
C ILE A 132 0.84 -20.77 23.89
N GLY A 133 1.21 -21.62 24.86
CA GLY A 133 2.52 -21.61 25.50
C GLY A 133 2.63 -20.63 26.69
N GLN A 134 1.95 -20.93 27.79
CA GLN A 134 2.03 -20.12 29.02
C GLN A 134 3.27 -20.46 29.83
N VAL A 135 3.98 -19.43 30.28
CA VAL A 135 5.08 -19.54 31.24
C VAL A 135 4.67 -18.84 32.52
N GLY A 136 4.69 -19.56 33.64
CA GLY A 136 4.43 -19.03 34.97
C GLY A 136 5.71 -18.68 35.74
N ASN A 137 5.53 -18.21 36.95
CA ASN A 137 6.63 -17.84 37.84
C ASN A 137 7.54 -19.03 38.17
N GLY A 138 8.82 -18.80 38.28
CA GLY A 138 9.79 -19.76 38.87
C GLY A 138 10.27 -20.88 37.95
N SER A 139 9.76 -21.01 36.75
CA SER A 139 10.12 -22.12 35.87
C SER A 139 11.35 -21.83 35.02
N ALA A 140 12.28 -22.78 34.99
CA ALA A 140 13.45 -22.77 34.10
C ALA A 140 13.25 -23.62 32.83
N SER A 141 12.06 -24.12 32.56
CA SER A 141 11.79 -25.06 31.49
C SER A 141 11.20 -24.35 30.25
N ASN A 142 11.63 -24.79 29.08
CA ASN A 142 11.10 -24.29 27.80
C ASN A 142 9.66 -24.78 27.59
N VAL A 143 8.81 -23.92 27.06
CA VAL A 143 7.49 -24.30 26.58
C VAL A 143 7.50 -24.32 25.05
N ASN A 144 6.97 -25.39 24.48
CA ASN A 144 6.76 -25.54 23.06
C ASN A 144 5.31 -25.96 22.82
N ALA A 145 4.48 -25.05 22.36
CA ALA A 145 3.05 -25.27 22.24
C ALA A 145 2.51 -24.85 20.87
N SER A 146 1.52 -25.58 20.38
CA SER A 146 0.87 -25.23 19.14
C SER A 146 -0.64 -25.44 19.15
N LEU A 147 -1.33 -24.59 18.42
CA LEU A 147 -2.71 -24.79 17.97
C LEU A 147 -2.74 -24.88 16.44
N THR A 148 -3.26 -26.01 15.96
CA THR A 148 -3.54 -26.20 14.54
C THR A 148 -5.03 -26.43 14.36
N THR A 149 -5.69 -25.64 13.52
CA THR A 149 -7.11 -25.75 13.27
C THR A 149 -7.43 -25.46 11.80
N ARG A 150 -8.55 -25.96 11.30
CA ARG A 150 -9.00 -25.59 9.95
C ARG A 150 -9.47 -24.16 9.94
N ASP A 151 -10.44 -23.80 10.77
CA ASP A 151 -10.97 -22.44 10.91
C ASP A 151 -10.92 -22.02 12.38
N LEU A 152 -10.83 -20.69 12.62
CA LEU A 152 -10.70 -20.14 13.97
C LEU A 152 -11.60 -18.91 14.13
N ASN A 153 -12.47 -18.92 15.12
CA ASN A 153 -13.24 -17.75 15.54
C ASN A 153 -12.78 -17.29 16.92
N VAL A 154 -12.39 -16.04 17.05
CA VAL A 154 -11.92 -15.46 18.31
C VAL A 154 -12.79 -14.26 18.67
N SER A 155 -13.61 -14.37 19.69
CA SER A 155 -14.37 -13.25 20.24
C SER A 155 -13.79 -12.72 21.54
N GLY A 156 -12.98 -13.52 22.23
CA GLY A 156 -12.22 -13.15 23.44
C GLY A 156 -10.79 -12.72 23.14
N TRP A 157 -9.86 -13.18 23.96
CA TRP A 157 -8.42 -12.86 23.86
C TRP A 157 -7.61 -14.12 23.53
N LEU A 158 -6.81 -14.05 22.47
CA LEU A 158 -5.88 -15.11 22.11
C LEU A 158 -4.45 -14.58 22.18
N TYR A 159 -3.62 -15.27 22.95
CA TYR A 159 -2.21 -14.96 23.11
C TYR A 159 -1.34 -16.01 22.42
N LEU A 160 -0.47 -15.57 21.56
CA LEU A 160 0.63 -16.36 21.04
C LEU A 160 1.80 -16.18 22.00
N GLY A 161 1.97 -17.13 22.92
CA GLY A 161 2.91 -17.05 24.04
C GLY A 161 2.24 -16.79 25.36
N SER A 162 3.00 -16.32 26.34
CA SER A 162 2.54 -16.17 27.73
C SER A 162 1.76 -14.87 27.95
N ARG A 163 0.61 -14.98 28.59
CA ARG A 163 -0.17 -13.83 29.07
C ARG A 163 0.44 -13.20 30.34
N ALA A 164 0.88 -14.03 31.26
CA ALA A 164 1.40 -13.56 32.51
C ALA A 164 2.91 -13.35 32.42
N VAL A 165 3.35 -12.20 32.84
CA VAL A 165 4.75 -11.91 32.89
C VAL A 165 5.05 -11.33 34.24
N ASN A 166 5.52 -12.18 35.05
CA ASN A 166 6.41 -11.80 36.13
C ASN A 166 7.52 -12.84 36.14
N TYR A 167 8.72 -12.37 35.83
CA TYR A 167 9.96 -13.05 36.17
C TYR A 167 10.55 -14.06 35.19
N GLN A 168 11.75 -13.76 34.82
CA GLN A 168 12.82 -14.56 34.22
C GLN A 168 12.69 -14.96 32.76
N TYR A 169 13.82 -14.91 32.09
CA TYR A 169 14.05 -15.31 30.71
C TYR A 169 13.82 -16.82 30.52
N VAL A 170 12.59 -17.20 30.33
CA VAL A 170 12.29 -18.58 29.93
C VAL A 170 12.03 -18.58 28.44
N PRO A 171 12.83 -19.30 27.66
CA PRO A 171 12.57 -19.42 26.23
C PRO A 171 11.28 -20.24 26.04
N PHE A 172 10.44 -19.75 25.12
CA PHE A 172 9.26 -20.48 24.72
C PHE A 172 9.10 -20.43 23.20
N THR A 173 8.43 -21.42 22.64
CA THR A 173 8.06 -21.47 21.23
C THR A 173 6.56 -21.68 21.14
N SER A 174 5.89 -20.75 20.48
CA SER A 174 4.44 -20.82 20.31
C SER A 174 4.08 -20.79 18.83
N ARG A 175 3.13 -21.62 18.42
CA ARG A 175 2.73 -21.72 17.03
C ARG A 175 1.22 -21.75 16.88
N LEU A 176 0.70 -20.92 15.96
CA LEU A 176 -0.68 -20.94 15.53
C LEU A 176 -0.76 -21.27 14.03
N VAL A 177 -1.56 -22.26 13.68
CA VAL A 177 -1.84 -22.62 12.29
C VAL A 177 -3.33 -22.66 12.05
N VAL A 178 -3.81 -21.81 11.16
CA VAL A 178 -5.19 -21.79 10.69
C VAL A 178 -5.16 -22.00 9.18
N SER A 179 -5.49 -23.19 8.73
CA SER A 179 -5.39 -23.54 7.31
C SER A 179 -6.46 -22.87 6.43
N GLY A 180 -7.60 -22.56 7.00
CA GLY A 180 -8.72 -21.86 6.37
C GLY A 180 -8.83 -20.41 6.84
N THR A 181 -9.94 -20.07 7.47
CA THR A 181 -10.29 -18.70 7.85
C THR A 181 -10.18 -18.47 9.35
N MET A 182 -9.52 -17.39 9.73
CA MET A 182 -9.58 -16.82 11.08
C MET A 182 -10.48 -15.58 11.06
N ASN A 183 -11.54 -15.61 11.88
CA ASN A 183 -12.38 -14.46 12.15
C ASN A 183 -12.05 -13.92 13.55
N LEU A 184 -11.48 -12.73 13.59
CA LEU A 184 -11.08 -12.07 14.82
C LEU A 184 -12.05 -10.94 15.15
N TYR A 185 -12.87 -11.14 16.15
CA TYR A 185 -13.79 -10.14 16.71
C TYR A 185 -13.23 -9.54 18.01
N GLY A 186 -12.50 -10.33 18.75
CA GLY A 186 -11.81 -9.95 19.98
C GLY A 186 -10.39 -9.44 19.75
N SER A 187 -9.42 -9.99 20.48
CA SER A 187 -8.05 -9.54 20.40
C SER A 187 -7.07 -10.69 20.24
N PHE A 188 -6.05 -10.48 19.41
CA PHE A 188 -4.90 -11.35 19.26
C PHE A 188 -3.64 -10.58 19.65
N PHE A 189 -2.81 -11.17 20.48
CA PHE A 189 -1.55 -10.58 20.93
C PHE A 189 -0.38 -11.54 20.77
N ASN A 190 0.78 -11.01 20.38
CA ASN A 190 2.04 -11.69 20.55
C ASN A 190 2.59 -11.33 21.93
N THR A 191 2.44 -12.22 22.87
CA THR A 191 2.96 -12.19 24.25
C THR A 191 2.64 -10.99 25.16
N GLY A 192 2.43 -11.34 26.42
CA GLY A 192 2.83 -10.60 27.60
C GLY A 192 2.28 -9.20 27.81
N HIS A 193 1.20 -8.83 27.17
CA HIS A 193 0.58 -7.55 27.46
C HIS A 193 -0.63 -7.75 28.37
N LYS A 194 -0.45 -7.43 29.64
CA LYS A 194 -1.57 -7.28 30.55
C LYS A 194 -2.24 -5.94 30.24
N THR A 195 -3.48 -5.96 29.78
CA THR A 195 -4.31 -4.78 29.73
C THR A 195 -4.71 -4.37 31.15
N GLY A 196 -3.90 -3.54 31.77
CA GLY A 196 -4.17 -2.99 33.10
C GLY A 196 -3.14 -1.92 33.42
N SER A 197 -3.64 -0.77 33.83
CA SER A 197 -2.83 0.35 34.32
C SER A 197 -1.82 -0.16 35.36
N GLY A 198 -0.54 -0.18 35.03
CA GLY A 198 0.53 -0.35 36.01
C GLY A 198 1.59 -1.39 35.70
N LEU A 199 1.76 -1.86 34.48
CA LEU A 199 2.90 -2.71 34.14
C LEU A 199 4.02 -1.91 33.51
N GLY A 200 5.14 -1.95 34.18
CA GLY A 200 6.39 -1.39 33.73
C GLY A 200 6.85 -1.99 32.39
N THR A 201 7.65 -1.24 31.69
CA THR A 201 8.17 -1.48 30.35
C THR A 201 9.13 -2.67 30.22
N ASP A 202 9.34 -3.45 31.26
CA ASP A 202 10.41 -4.46 31.36
C ASP A 202 9.86 -5.89 31.42
N VAL A 203 9.22 -6.31 30.33
CA VAL A 203 8.90 -7.73 30.15
C VAL A 203 9.98 -8.38 29.30
N HIS A 204 10.88 -9.07 29.94
CA HIS A 204 11.96 -9.81 29.30
C HIS A 204 11.53 -11.25 29.02
N THR A 205 10.82 -11.49 27.91
CA THR A 205 10.58 -12.87 27.46
C THR A 205 11.38 -13.11 26.19
N SER A 206 12.29 -14.07 26.24
CA SER A 206 13.03 -14.53 25.07
C SER A 206 12.25 -15.62 24.33
N GLY A 207 11.07 -15.29 23.81
CA GLY A 207 10.21 -16.23 23.10
C GLY A 207 10.30 -16.12 21.60
N THR A 208 10.01 -17.21 20.93
CA THR A 208 9.76 -17.24 19.49
C THR A 208 8.32 -17.63 19.22
N GLY A 209 7.69 -16.93 18.31
CA GLY A 209 6.34 -17.23 17.87
C GLY A 209 6.27 -17.38 16.37
N SER A 210 5.33 -18.20 15.91
CA SER A 210 5.02 -18.27 14.50
C SER A 210 3.53 -18.44 14.29
N PHE A 211 3.01 -17.84 13.23
CA PHE A 211 1.65 -18.13 12.80
C PHE A 211 1.56 -18.27 11.30
N SER A 212 0.60 -19.10 10.86
CA SER A 212 0.22 -19.25 9.47
C SER A 212 -1.31 -19.25 9.41
N ILE A 213 -1.88 -18.30 8.69
CA ILE A 213 -3.33 -18.10 8.59
C ILE A 213 -3.70 -18.00 7.12
N GLY A 214 -4.64 -18.83 6.65
CA GLY A 214 -5.09 -18.80 5.26
C GLY A 214 -5.74 -17.46 4.91
N THR A 215 -6.83 -17.12 5.59
CA THR A 215 -7.49 -15.80 5.49
C THR A 215 -7.72 -15.25 6.88
N LEU A 216 -7.31 -14.02 7.13
CA LEU A 216 -7.63 -13.29 8.36
C LEU A 216 -8.68 -12.21 8.06
N ASN A 217 -9.86 -12.39 8.62
CA ASN A 217 -10.90 -11.36 8.68
C ASN A 217 -10.82 -10.69 10.06
N ASN A 218 -10.41 -9.45 10.10
CA ASN A 218 -10.17 -8.72 11.34
C ASN A 218 -11.23 -7.64 11.58
N TRP A 219 -12.07 -7.84 12.57
CA TRP A 219 -12.99 -6.85 13.15
C TRP A 219 -12.52 -6.37 14.53
N GLY A 220 -11.61 -7.11 15.15
CA GLY A 220 -11.04 -6.84 16.47
C GLY A 220 -9.64 -6.23 16.40
N ASN A 221 -8.81 -6.60 17.35
CA ASN A 221 -7.44 -6.08 17.46
C ASN A 221 -6.41 -7.18 17.25
N PHE A 222 -5.73 -7.14 16.12
CA PHE A 222 -4.57 -8.00 15.86
C PHE A 222 -3.30 -7.21 16.17
N ASN A 223 -2.61 -7.56 17.25
CA ASN A 223 -1.52 -6.76 17.78
C ASN A 223 -0.21 -7.53 17.84
N LEU A 224 0.78 -7.10 17.06
CA LEU A 224 2.15 -7.64 17.02
C LEU A 224 3.18 -6.64 17.55
N ALA A 225 2.77 -5.75 18.44
CA ALA A 225 3.64 -4.66 18.91
C ALA A 225 4.63 -5.06 20.00
N SER A 226 4.60 -6.30 20.51
CA SER A 226 5.56 -6.73 21.54
C SER A 226 6.99 -6.73 21.00
N LYS A 227 7.88 -6.03 21.69
CA LYS A 227 9.31 -5.95 21.35
C LYS A 227 10.13 -7.15 21.81
N ASN A 228 9.58 -7.96 22.69
CA ASN A 228 10.32 -8.98 23.45
C ASN A 228 10.13 -10.40 22.89
N MET A 229 9.39 -10.54 21.82
CA MET A 229 9.16 -11.81 21.16
C MET A 229 9.46 -11.69 19.67
N ASN A 230 10.27 -12.58 19.15
CA ASN A 230 10.47 -12.71 17.72
C ASN A 230 9.32 -13.50 17.10
N VAL A 231 8.50 -12.85 16.31
CA VAL A 231 7.39 -13.49 15.62
C VAL A 231 7.64 -13.51 14.12
N SER A 232 7.43 -14.65 13.51
CA SER A 232 7.30 -14.79 12.07
C SER A 232 5.87 -15.15 11.73
N GLY A 233 5.24 -14.40 10.82
CA GLY A 233 3.86 -14.61 10.46
C GLY A 233 3.65 -14.68 8.96
N GLU A 234 2.78 -15.59 8.55
CA GLU A 234 2.30 -15.70 7.18
C GLU A 234 0.78 -15.64 7.17
N ILE A 235 0.23 -14.78 6.31
CA ILE A 235 -1.21 -14.66 6.09
C ILE A 235 -1.45 -14.77 4.59
N GLY A 236 -2.36 -15.64 4.18
CA GLY A 236 -2.76 -15.74 2.78
C GLY A 236 -3.43 -14.46 2.30
N GLN A 237 -4.53 -14.08 2.94
CA GLN A 237 -5.28 -12.84 2.69
C GLN A 237 -5.60 -12.13 4.01
N LEU A 238 -5.37 -10.83 4.08
CA LEU A 238 -5.76 -9.99 5.23
C LEU A 238 -6.89 -9.04 4.85
N ASN A 239 -8.03 -9.15 5.52
CA ASN A 239 -9.16 -8.25 5.39
C ASN A 239 -9.35 -7.52 6.73
N ILE A 240 -9.13 -6.21 6.76
CA ILE A 240 -9.38 -5.37 7.92
C ILE A 240 -10.76 -4.74 7.74
N ASN A 241 -11.74 -5.28 8.48
CA ASN A 241 -13.16 -4.92 8.37
C ASN A 241 -13.65 -4.05 9.53
N GLY A 242 -12.79 -3.83 10.52
CA GLY A 242 -13.00 -3.04 11.73
C GLY A 242 -11.75 -3.12 12.59
N GLY A 243 -11.77 -2.62 13.81
CA GLY A 243 -10.65 -2.74 14.75
C GLY A 243 -9.29 -2.29 14.20
N SER A 244 -8.24 -2.99 14.60
CA SER A 244 -6.87 -2.65 14.18
C SER A 244 -6.01 -3.87 13.85
N PHE A 245 -5.15 -3.72 12.85
CA PHE A 245 -4.00 -4.60 12.63
C PHE A 245 -2.73 -3.79 12.90
N ASN A 246 -1.99 -4.15 13.94
CA ASN A 246 -0.85 -3.40 14.42
C ASN A 246 0.44 -4.20 14.28
N GLN A 247 1.34 -3.74 13.40
CA GLN A 247 2.68 -4.28 13.14
C GLN A 247 3.74 -3.24 13.47
N ASN A 248 3.87 -2.89 14.76
CA ASN A 248 4.84 -1.90 15.22
C ASN A 248 6.14 -2.52 15.75
N SER A 249 6.43 -3.75 15.40
CA SER A 249 7.63 -4.47 15.82
C SER A 249 8.54 -4.80 14.65
N THR A 250 9.74 -5.29 14.96
CA THR A 250 10.69 -5.81 13.95
C THR A 250 10.36 -7.23 13.47
N ASN A 251 9.17 -7.72 13.80
CA ASN A 251 8.69 -9.03 13.39
C ASN A 251 8.54 -9.14 11.86
N ASN A 252 8.79 -10.33 11.34
CA ASN A 252 8.69 -10.60 9.91
C ASN A 252 7.29 -11.11 9.56
N ILE A 253 6.51 -10.26 8.93
CA ILE A 253 5.14 -10.58 8.50
C ILE A 253 5.06 -10.54 6.98
N TYR A 254 4.60 -11.64 6.41
CA TYR A 254 4.38 -11.75 4.99
C TYR A 254 2.92 -12.09 4.67
N ILE A 255 2.30 -11.28 3.80
CA ILE A 255 0.92 -11.49 3.35
C ILE A 255 0.96 -11.86 1.86
N HIS A 256 0.57 -13.09 1.56
CA HIS A 256 0.78 -13.68 0.23
C HIS A 256 -0.06 -13.03 -0.87
N ASN A 257 -1.38 -12.97 -0.68
CA ASN A 257 -2.29 -12.50 -1.72
C ASN A 257 -2.50 -10.98 -1.63
N GLY A 258 -2.78 -10.47 -0.45
CA GLY A 258 -2.97 -9.04 -0.31
C GLY A 258 -3.62 -8.60 0.98
N VAL A 259 -3.72 -7.29 1.10
CA VAL A 259 -4.38 -6.59 2.19
C VAL A 259 -5.54 -5.79 1.63
N ALA A 260 -6.72 -5.96 2.23
CA ALA A 260 -7.87 -5.10 2.01
C ALA A 260 -8.18 -4.33 3.30
N LEU A 261 -8.00 -3.02 3.29
CA LEU A 261 -8.35 -2.12 4.38
C LEU A 261 -9.73 -1.53 4.08
N ASN A 262 -10.78 -2.23 4.52
CA ASN A 262 -12.17 -1.86 4.26
C ASN A 262 -12.68 -0.86 5.30
N SER A 263 -12.25 -1.05 6.56
CA SER A 263 -12.61 -0.22 7.71
C SER A 263 -11.60 -0.45 8.82
N GLY A 264 -11.64 0.30 9.92
CA GLY A 264 -10.66 0.18 11.00
C GLY A 264 -9.30 0.76 10.66
N SER A 265 -8.21 0.16 11.15
CA SER A 265 -6.88 0.73 10.98
C SER A 265 -5.80 -0.32 10.70
N LEU A 266 -4.92 -0.01 9.76
CA LEU A 266 -3.63 -0.66 9.57
C LEU A 266 -2.55 0.24 10.16
N ILE A 267 -1.83 -0.26 11.15
CA ILE A 267 -0.81 0.48 11.89
C ILE A 267 0.52 -0.24 11.71
N THR A 268 1.51 0.44 11.15
CA THR A 268 2.87 -0.09 11.01
C THR A 268 3.91 1.01 11.09
N GLN A 269 4.99 0.76 11.81
CA GLN A 269 6.20 1.59 11.77
C GLN A 269 7.23 1.03 10.79
N GLN A 270 6.97 -0.13 10.22
CA GLN A 270 7.85 -0.75 9.24
C GLN A 270 7.50 -0.27 7.83
N PRO A 271 8.48 -0.10 6.94
CA PRO A 271 8.22 0.14 5.54
C PRO A 271 7.31 -0.96 4.96
N ILE A 272 6.30 -0.55 4.18
CA ILE A 272 5.44 -1.49 3.47
C ILE A 272 6.11 -1.83 2.14
N ILE A 273 6.35 -3.12 1.89
CA ILE A 273 6.95 -3.60 0.65
C ILE A 273 5.93 -4.46 -0.08
N ILE A 274 5.66 -4.15 -1.34
CA ILE A 274 4.67 -4.84 -2.17
C ILE A 274 5.36 -5.49 -3.37
N GLY A 275 5.00 -6.74 -3.66
CA GLY A 275 5.49 -7.49 -4.80
C GLY A 275 6.81 -8.24 -4.56
N GLN A 276 7.33 -8.19 -3.34
CA GLN A 276 8.52 -8.95 -2.97
C GLN A 276 8.49 -9.30 -1.48
N ARG A 277 8.90 -10.52 -1.14
CA ARG A 277 9.05 -10.97 0.25
C ARG A 277 10.39 -10.51 0.82
N THR A 278 10.43 -9.29 1.31
CA THR A 278 11.62 -8.68 1.92
C THR A 278 11.19 -7.70 3.02
N GLY A 279 12.06 -7.49 4.01
CA GLY A 279 11.77 -6.60 5.14
C GLY A 279 10.80 -7.19 6.16
N ASN A 280 10.38 -6.36 7.10
CA ASN A 280 9.60 -6.79 8.26
C ASN A 280 8.09 -6.80 8.01
N PHE A 281 7.62 -6.07 6.99
CA PHE A 281 6.23 -6.11 6.57
C PHE A 281 6.13 -6.11 5.03
N SER A 282 5.76 -7.24 4.48
CA SER A 282 5.70 -7.43 3.03
C SER A 282 4.38 -8.04 2.57
N ILE A 283 3.92 -7.58 1.41
CA ILE A 283 2.67 -7.98 0.76
C ILE A 283 3.02 -8.50 -0.64
N GLY A 284 2.63 -9.73 -0.93
CA GLY A 284 3.02 -10.39 -2.18
C GLY A 284 2.37 -9.79 -3.41
N ASN A 285 1.09 -9.45 -3.36
CA ASN A 285 0.34 -9.08 -4.56
C ASN A 285 -0.35 -7.72 -4.48
N SER A 286 -1.25 -7.49 -3.53
CA SER A 286 -2.09 -6.29 -3.55
C SER A 286 -2.29 -5.61 -2.21
N LEU A 287 -2.34 -4.27 -2.23
CA LEU A 287 -2.80 -3.43 -1.14
C LEU A 287 -4.02 -2.63 -1.62
N VAL A 288 -5.19 -2.89 -1.05
CA VAL A 288 -6.44 -2.19 -1.36
C VAL A 288 -6.84 -1.32 -0.18
N LEU A 289 -6.94 -0.02 -0.42
CA LEU A 289 -7.35 0.99 0.56
C LEU A 289 -8.79 1.40 0.22
N ALA A 290 -9.76 0.88 0.99
CA ALA A 290 -11.18 0.96 0.68
C ALA A 290 -12.02 1.64 1.77
N GLY A 291 -11.39 2.35 2.73
CA GLY A 291 -12.15 3.16 3.68
C GLY A 291 -11.62 3.23 5.11
N GLY A 292 -10.72 2.35 5.52
CA GLY A 292 -10.08 2.42 6.83
C GLY A 292 -8.97 3.47 6.92
N SER A 293 -8.32 3.58 8.06
CA SER A 293 -7.18 4.46 8.28
C SER A 293 -5.86 3.70 8.16
N LEU A 294 -4.87 4.33 7.54
CA LEU A 294 -3.52 3.82 7.43
C LEU A 294 -2.57 4.71 8.23
N ASN A 295 -2.05 4.17 9.34
CA ASN A 295 -1.03 4.81 10.15
C ASN A 295 0.30 4.09 9.92
N GLN A 296 1.22 4.72 9.23
CA GLN A 296 2.47 4.13 8.79
C GLN A 296 3.66 5.07 9.02
N THR A 297 4.86 4.49 9.07
CA THR A 297 6.06 5.24 8.71
C THR A 297 6.00 5.54 7.22
N SER A 298 6.18 6.74 6.86
CA SER A 298 5.98 7.40 5.57
C SER A 298 6.55 6.70 4.31
N LEU A 299 6.98 5.43 4.35
CA LEU A 299 7.63 4.74 3.23
C LEU A 299 6.86 3.51 2.75
N LEU A 300 6.47 3.54 1.48
CA LEU A 300 5.98 2.39 0.73
C LEU A 300 6.91 2.12 -0.46
N THR A 301 7.35 0.87 -0.60
CA THR A 301 8.13 0.42 -1.77
C THR A 301 7.31 -0.59 -2.55
N GLN A 302 6.98 -0.26 -3.79
CA GLN A 302 6.26 -1.14 -4.69
C GLN A 302 7.22 -1.72 -5.73
N LYS A 303 7.57 -2.98 -5.58
CA LYS A 303 8.45 -3.72 -6.50
C LYS A 303 7.68 -4.52 -7.54
N GLY A 304 6.39 -4.65 -7.36
CA GLY A 304 5.46 -5.35 -8.21
C GLY A 304 4.04 -5.25 -7.64
N GLY A 305 3.13 -6.10 -8.11
CA GLY A 305 1.78 -6.16 -7.60
C GLY A 305 0.96 -4.90 -7.84
N GLN A 306 -0.06 -4.69 -7.02
CA GLN A 306 -1.03 -3.62 -7.18
C GLN A 306 -1.26 -2.84 -5.88
N VAL A 307 -1.31 -1.51 -5.99
CA VAL A 307 -1.84 -0.61 -4.96
C VAL A 307 -3.12 0.02 -5.51
N SER A 308 -4.21 -0.06 -4.77
CA SER A 308 -5.50 0.47 -5.20
C SER A 308 -6.13 1.29 -4.06
N VAL A 309 -6.43 2.55 -4.35
CA VAL A 309 -7.16 3.45 -3.45
C VAL A 309 -8.56 3.65 -4.01
N THR A 310 -9.55 2.99 -3.41
CA THR A 310 -10.92 2.96 -3.93
C THR A 310 -11.88 3.87 -3.18
N LYS A 311 -11.58 4.15 -1.90
CA LYS A 311 -12.41 5.00 -1.05
C LYS A 311 -11.56 5.57 0.09
N GLY A 312 -11.91 6.76 0.57
CA GLY A 312 -11.23 7.41 1.70
C GLY A 312 -10.18 8.42 1.26
N SER A 313 -9.37 8.83 2.22
CA SER A 313 -8.28 9.78 2.01
C SER A 313 -7.01 9.26 2.66
N TYR A 314 -5.93 9.17 1.89
CA TYR A 314 -4.67 8.61 2.37
C TYR A 314 -3.50 9.53 2.05
N VAL A 315 -2.54 9.54 2.96
CA VAL A 315 -1.33 10.37 2.84
C VAL A 315 -0.11 9.46 2.99
N PHE A 316 0.80 9.54 2.03
CA PHE A 316 2.10 8.88 2.09
C PHE A 316 3.22 9.91 2.09
N GLY A 317 4.23 9.71 2.92
CA GLY A 317 5.45 10.52 2.87
C GLY A 317 6.26 10.21 1.61
N THR A 318 6.56 8.95 1.38
CA THR A 318 7.32 8.50 0.21
C THR A 318 6.73 7.21 -0.37
N ILE A 319 6.53 7.22 -1.68
CA ILE A 319 6.28 5.99 -2.44
C ILE A 319 7.41 5.81 -3.46
N ASN A 320 8.16 4.71 -3.30
CA ASN A 320 9.13 4.26 -4.30
C ASN A 320 8.48 3.14 -5.12
N LYS A 321 8.10 3.44 -6.33
CA LYS A 321 7.46 2.51 -7.26
C LYS A 321 8.47 2.06 -8.31
N GLU A 322 8.97 0.84 -8.14
CA GLU A 322 9.91 0.23 -9.07
C GLU A 322 9.18 -0.46 -10.23
N ASN A 323 8.02 -1.06 -9.94
CA ASN A 323 7.18 -1.74 -10.93
C ASN A 323 5.73 -1.90 -10.40
N GLY A 324 4.88 -2.62 -11.14
CA GLY A 324 3.48 -2.88 -10.75
C GLY A 324 2.53 -1.75 -11.13
N SER A 325 1.33 -1.77 -10.57
CA SER A 325 0.29 -0.77 -10.82
C SER A 325 -0.14 -0.02 -9.57
N LEU A 326 -0.36 1.28 -9.70
CA LEU A 326 -0.99 2.14 -8.69
C LEU A 326 -2.27 2.71 -9.28
N SER A 327 -3.41 2.51 -8.65
CA SER A 327 -4.68 3.12 -9.06
C SER A 327 -5.29 3.94 -7.93
N ASN A 328 -5.73 5.15 -8.25
CA ASN A 328 -6.43 6.02 -7.30
C ASN A 328 -7.78 6.42 -7.87
N ALA A 329 -8.86 6.03 -7.18
CA ALA A 329 -10.23 6.46 -7.46
C ALA A 329 -10.82 7.33 -6.34
N ALA A 330 -10.03 7.65 -5.31
CA ALA A 330 -10.44 8.43 -4.14
C ALA A 330 -9.50 9.62 -3.92
N THR A 331 -9.08 9.88 -2.69
CA THR A 331 -8.12 10.96 -2.39
C THR A 331 -6.80 10.37 -1.93
N LEU A 332 -5.73 10.69 -2.66
CA LEU A 332 -4.38 10.26 -2.36
C LEU A 332 -3.40 11.43 -2.43
N SER A 333 -2.62 11.60 -1.39
CA SER A 333 -1.54 12.59 -1.33
C SER A 333 -0.20 11.90 -1.07
N ILE A 334 0.80 12.22 -1.87
CA ILE A 334 2.14 11.64 -1.78
C ILE A 334 3.15 12.80 -1.77
N ALA A 335 3.91 12.94 -0.69
CA ALA A 335 4.89 14.02 -0.59
C ALA A 335 6.09 13.79 -1.51
N ASN A 336 6.58 12.55 -1.65
CA ASN A 336 7.65 12.18 -2.55
C ASN A 336 7.28 10.93 -3.34
N PHE A 337 7.12 11.04 -4.64
CA PHE A 337 6.73 9.95 -5.53
C PHE A 337 7.81 9.64 -6.55
N ASN A 338 8.51 8.54 -6.36
CA ASN A 338 9.54 8.06 -7.28
C ASN A 338 9.01 6.86 -8.06
N GLN A 339 8.61 7.07 -9.29
CA GLN A 339 8.15 6.02 -10.17
C GLN A 339 9.21 5.74 -11.25
N SER A 340 9.97 4.66 -11.08
CA SER A 340 10.99 4.27 -12.06
C SER A 340 10.40 3.46 -13.22
N ASN A 341 9.31 2.69 -12.97
CA ASN A 341 8.64 1.89 -13.99
C ASN A 341 7.19 1.59 -13.57
N GLY A 342 6.49 0.78 -14.37
CA GLY A 342 5.11 0.38 -14.14
C GLY A 342 4.10 1.47 -14.50
N SER A 343 2.84 1.25 -14.16
CA SER A 343 1.74 2.15 -14.48
C SER A 343 1.09 2.74 -13.24
N SER A 344 0.67 3.99 -13.36
CA SER A 344 -0.17 4.65 -12.37
C SER A 344 -1.39 5.24 -13.06
N SER A 345 -2.55 5.18 -12.41
CA SER A 345 -3.79 5.77 -12.92
C SER A 345 -4.51 6.55 -11.82
N ASN A 346 -5.04 7.70 -12.16
CA ASN A 346 -5.84 8.52 -11.27
C ASN A 346 -7.19 8.88 -11.91
N SER A 347 -8.26 8.44 -11.28
CA SER A 347 -9.62 8.87 -11.59
C SER A 347 -10.27 9.69 -10.48
N GLY A 348 -9.61 9.75 -9.30
CA GLY A 348 -9.99 10.56 -8.15
C GLY A 348 -9.17 11.84 -8.03
N ASN A 349 -8.78 12.16 -6.81
CA ASN A 349 -7.91 13.29 -6.48
C ASN A 349 -6.53 12.80 -6.08
N LEU A 350 -5.51 13.11 -6.87
CA LEU A 350 -4.12 12.78 -6.60
C LEU A 350 -3.31 14.07 -6.41
N THR A 351 -2.64 14.18 -5.28
CA THR A 351 -1.68 15.27 -5.03
C THR A 351 -0.28 14.69 -4.94
N LEU A 352 0.63 15.22 -5.74
CA LEU A 352 2.05 14.90 -5.73
C LEU A 352 2.85 16.11 -5.27
N GLY A 353 3.67 15.92 -4.25
CA GLY A 353 4.71 16.86 -3.87
C GLY A 353 5.87 16.79 -4.87
N ASN A 354 7.02 16.30 -4.43
CA ASN A 354 8.12 16.02 -5.35
C ASN A 354 7.89 14.70 -6.07
N ALA A 355 8.11 14.65 -7.38
CA ALA A 355 7.90 13.42 -8.14
C ALA A 355 8.89 13.25 -9.30
N ASN A 356 9.32 12.00 -9.49
CA ASN A 356 10.03 11.55 -10.67
C ASN A 356 9.17 10.51 -11.38
N LEU A 357 8.64 10.86 -12.53
CA LEU A 357 7.69 10.06 -13.30
C LEU A 357 8.40 9.47 -14.52
N TYR A 358 9.03 8.29 -14.35
CA TYR A 358 9.67 7.56 -15.46
C TYR A 358 8.78 6.42 -15.97
N GLY A 359 7.87 5.91 -15.15
CA GLY A 359 6.78 5.04 -15.58
C GLY A 359 5.57 5.85 -16.03
N SER A 360 4.54 5.17 -16.54
CA SER A 360 3.33 5.86 -17.03
C SER A 360 2.43 6.34 -15.89
N LEU A 361 1.93 7.58 -16.01
CA LEU A 361 0.87 8.12 -15.16
C LEU A 361 -0.25 8.65 -16.05
N THR A 362 -1.43 8.07 -15.94
CA THR A 362 -2.64 8.49 -16.63
C THR A 362 -3.60 9.15 -15.65
N ASN A 363 -3.99 10.38 -15.91
CA ASN A 363 -4.96 11.13 -15.11
C ASN A 363 -6.25 11.36 -15.86
N THR A 364 -7.36 10.86 -15.33
CA THR A 364 -8.74 11.18 -15.80
C THR A 364 -9.51 11.98 -14.76
N GLY A 365 -9.04 12.03 -13.51
CA GLY A 365 -9.57 12.81 -12.42
C GLY A 365 -8.86 14.15 -12.24
N THR A 366 -8.53 14.49 -11.00
CA THR A 366 -7.76 15.68 -10.65
C THR A 366 -6.36 15.27 -10.18
N LEU A 367 -5.33 15.79 -10.86
CA LEU A 367 -3.93 15.66 -10.47
C LEU A 367 -3.40 17.05 -10.08
N SER A 368 -2.84 17.16 -8.88
CA SER A 368 -2.22 18.39 -8.38
C SER A 368 -0.73 18.17 -8.14
N LEU A 369 0.10 18.97 -8.78
CA LEU A 369 1.55 18.99 -8.62
C LEU A 369 1.92 20.20 -7.74
N THR A 370 2.48 19.94 -6.56
CA THR A 370 2.72 21.01 -5.57
C THR A 370 4.21 21.25 -5.28
N GLY A 371 5.08 20.34 -5.66
CA GLY A 371 6.52 20.43 -5.47
C GLY A 371 7.28 20.40 -6.80
N THR A 372 8.48 19.82 -6.78
CA THR A 372 9.30 19.65 -7.98
C THR A 372 8.98 18.32 -8.65
N VAL A 373 8.49 18.39 -9.88
CA VAL A 373 8.07 17.20 -10.65
C VAL A 373 8.86 17.13 -11.94
N THR A 374 9.38 15.95 -12.25
CA THR A 374 10.01 15.63 -13.54
C THR A 374 9.26 14.48 -14.19
N SER A 375 8.84 14.68 -15.44
CA SER A 375 8.23 13.65 -16.28
C SER A 375 8.96 13.53 -17.62
N ARG A 376 8.76 12.39 -18.31
CA ARG A 376 9.49 12.05 -19.54
C ARG A 376 8.56 11.52 -20.64
N GLY A 377 7.47 12.23 -20.91
CA GLY A 377 6.47 11.85 -21.90
C GLY A 377 5.49 10.77 -21.46
N ASN A 378 5.58 10.34 -20.22
CA ASN A 378 4.76 9.25 -19.66
C ASN A 378 3.59 9.77 -18.80
N LEU A 379 3.44 11.08 -18.66
CA LEU A 379 2.31 11.70 -17.99
C LEU A 379 1.26 12.07 -19.05
N THR A 380 0.07 11.51 -18.93
CA THR A 380 -1.09 11.86 -19.76
C THR A 380 -2.24 12.31 -18.87
N SER A 381 -2.95 13.37 -19.26
CA SER A 381 -4.08 13.89 -18.49
C SER A 381 -5.22 14.30 -19.40
N SER A 382 -6.30 13.56 -19.38
CA SER A 382 -7.58 13.95 -19.98
C SER A 382 -8.53 14.61 -18.97
N GLY A 383 -8.21 14.54 -17.68
CA GLY A 383 -8.91 15.23 -16.60
C GLY A 383 -8.33 16.61 -16.31
N THR A 384 -8.31 16.99 -15.03
CA THR A 384 -7.73 18.24 -14.56
C THR A 384 -6.32 18.01 -14.04
N LEU A 385 -5.36 18.82 -14.51
CA LEU A 385 -4.00 18.88 -14.00
C LEU A 385 -3.73 20.29 -13.48
N ASN A 386 -3.45 20.40 -12.19
CA ASN A 386 -3.12 21.66 -11.53
C ASN A 386 -1.63 21.65 -11.16
N ASN A 387 -0.85 22.55 -11.75
CA ASN A 387 0.54 22.76 -11.36
C ASN A 387 0.68 24.01 -10.50
N GLY A 388 0.95 23.82 -9.22
CA GLY A 388 1.31 24.89 -8.29
C GLY A 388 2.81 24.90 -7.94
N GLY A 389 3.56 23.88 -8.37
CA GLY A 389 4.99 23.70 -8.12
C GLY A 389 5.85 23.96 -9.36
N ASN A 390 6.97 23.25 -9.45
CA ASN A 390 7.89 23.30 -10.57
C ASN A 390 7.83 21.99 -11.36
N TRP A 391 7.19 22.00 -12.52
CA TRP A 391 7.09 20.83 -13.36
C TRP A 391 7.99 20.95 -14.61
N THR A 392 8.84 19.95 -14.80
CA THR A 392 9.67 19.78 -16.00
C THR A 392 9.21 18.54 -16.76
N GLU A 393 8.73 18.73 -17.99
CA GLU A 393 8.44 17.66 -18.94
C GLU A 393 9.56 17.60 -19.99
N THR A 394 10.27 16.48 -20.01
CA THR A 394 11.45 16.34 -20.88
C THR A 394 11.14 15.82 -22.27
N ALA A 395 9.94 15.32 -22.51
CA ALA A 395 9.45 14.92 -23.83
C ALA A 395 8.44 15.94 -24.38
N HIS A 396 7.95 15.69 -25.57
CA HIS A 396 6.84 16.46 -26.13
C HIS A 396 5.55 16.15 -25.36
N TYR A 397 4.78 17.16 -24.97
CA TYR A 397 3.59 17.00 -24.15
C TYR A 397 2.29 17.35 -24.89
N ALA A 398 1.34 16.42 -24.89
CA ALA A 398 0.01 16.67 -25.44
C ALA A 398 -0.98 17.05 -24.31
N ILE A 399 -1.45 18.28 -24.31
CA ILE A 399 -2.49 18.76 -23.39
C ILE A 399 -3.85 18.29 -23.91
N SER A 400 -4.44 17.29 -23.25
CA SER A 400 -5.72 16.70 -23.67
C SER A 400 -6.88 16.97 -22.71
N GLY A 401 -6.63 17.49 -21.51
CA GLY A 401 -7.63 17.90 -20.53
C GLY A 401 -7.43 19.36 -20.13
N ASN A 402 -7.80 19.69 -18.91
CA ASN A 402 -7.62 21.02 -18.34
C ASN A 402 -6.28 21.10 -17.61
N LEU A 403 -5.35 21.89 -18.12
CA LEU A 403 -4.10 22.23 -17.42
C LEU A 403 -4.21 23.64 -16.84
N THR A 404 -4.12 23.74 -15.52
CA THR A 404 -4.00 25.01 -14.79
C THR A 404 -2.59 25.11 -14.25
N ASN A 405 -1.86 26.15 -14.63
CA ASN A 405 -0.50 26.41 -14.15
C ASN A 405 -0.44 27.70 -13.34
N ALA A 406 -0.29 27.58 -12.03
CA ALA A 406 -0.02 28.68 -11.13
C ALA A 406 1.47 28.76 -10.71
N GLY A 407 2.20 27.66 -10.88
CA GLY A 407 3.63 27.56 -10.61
C GLY A 407 4.50 27.78 -11.85
N SER A 408 5.47 26.92 -12.06
CA SER A 408 6.34 26.92 -13.23
C SER A 408 6.23 25.61 -13.98
N VAL A 409 6.03 25.68 -15.28
CA VAL A 409 6.07 24.53 -16.19
C VAL A 409 7.16 24.76 -17.24
N ASN A 410 8.01 23.75 -17.44
CA ASN A 410 9.01 23.73 -18.49
C ASN A 410 8.80 22.53 -19.43
N PHE A 411 8.23 22.78 -20.61
CA PHE A 411 8.10 21.79 -21.68
C PHE A 411 9.38 21.82 -22.54
N GLN A 412 10.36 20.99 -22.20
CA GLN A 412 11.66 21.03 -22.88
C GLN A 412 11.61 20.72 -24.37
N ASN A 413 10.71 19.81 -24.78
CA ASN A 413 10.54 19.44 -26.19
C ASN A 413 9.21 19.92 -26.77
N GLY A 414 8.66 21.00 -26.19
CA GLY A 414 7.41 21.59 -26.67
C GLY A 414 6.16 20.90 -26.19
N PHE A 415 5.02 21.43 -26.58
CA PHE A 415 3.71 20.88 -26.28
C PHE A 415 2.74 21.13 -27.44
N GLU A 416 1.64 20.41 -27.44
CA GLU A 416 0.51 20.61 -28.35
C GLU A 416 -0.81 20.46 -27.58
N PHE A 417 -1.89 20.97 -28.19
CA PHE A 417 -3.24 20.73 -27.70
C PHE A 417 -3.86 19.56 -28.46
N ALA A 418 -4.28 18.52 -27.73
CA ALA A 418 -5.22 17.54 -28.26
C ALA A 418 -6.63 18.14 -28.35
N SER A 419 -7.58 17.40 -28.95
CA SER A 419 -8.91 17.90 -29.33
C SER A 419 -9.70 18.60 -28.19
N ASN A 420 -9.46 18.26 -26.92
CA ASN A 420 -10.15 18.83 -25.76
C ASN A 420 -9.20 19.58 -24.81
N GLY A 421 -7.98 19.83 -25.24
CA GLY A 421 -6.95 20.43 -24.39
C GLY A 421 -7.23 21.90 -24.09
N ARG A 422 -7.08 22.29 -22.84
CA ARG A 422 -7.19 23.67 -22.35
C ARG A 422 -6.01 23.99 -21.45
N LEU A 423 -5.46 25.19 -21.60
CA LEU A 423 -4.40 25.68 -20.74
C LEU A 423 -4.82 27.02 -20.12
N ASN A 424 -4.80 27.09 -18.81
CA ASN A 424 -4.92 28.33 -18.04
C ASN A 424 -3.65 28.51 -17.22
N SER A 425 -2.84 29.53 -17.52
CA SER A 425 -1.57 29.77 -16.84
C SER A 425 -1.51 31.18 -16.27
N SER A 426 -1.45 31.27 -14.95
CA SER A 426 -1.06 32.48 -14.23
C SER A 426 0.40 32.48 -13.79
N GLY A 427 1.05 31.32 -13.87
CA GLY A 427 2.45 31.12 -13.54
C GLY A 427 3.36 31.23 -14.77
N THR A 428 4.55 30.61 -14.67
CA THR A 428 5.54 30.62 -15.73
C THR A 428 5.38 29.40 -16.62
N LEU A 429 5.34 29.63 -17.95
CA LEU A 429 5.41 28.60 -18.97
C LEU A 429 6.71 28.78 -19.75
N GLN A 430 7.54 27.74 -19.77
CA GLN A 430 8.81 27.71 -20.50
C GLN A 430 8.80 26.59 -21.53
N THR A 431 9.47 26.80 -22.64
CA THR A 431 9.72 25.76 -23.64
C THR A 431 10.95 26.10 -24.46
N ASN A 432 11.70 25.06 -24.81
CA ASN A 432 12.86 25.22 -25.70
C ASN A 432 12.46 25.25 -27.17
N ASN A 433 11.23 24.87 -27.49
CA ASN A 433 10.70 24.90 -28.85
C ASN A 433 9.50 25.86 -28.93
N ALA A 434 9.80 27.13 -29.13
CA ALA A 434 8.79 28.18 -29.16
C ALA A 434 7.87 28.11 -30.41
N ALA A 435 8.30 27.49 -31.53
CA ALA A 435 7.46 27.31 -32.70
C ALA A 435 6.16 26.57 -32.42
N ASN A 436 6.21 25.54 -31.59
CA ASN A 436 5.06 24.74 -31.21
C ASN A 436 4.03 25.49 -30.37
N ILE A 437 4.43 26.49 -29.60
CA ILE A 437 3.49 27.31 -28.82
C ILE A 437 2.50 28.00 -29.74
N PHE A 438 2.97 28.70 -30.76
CA PHE A 438 2.12 29.51 -31.64
C PHE A 438 1.26 28.63 -32.52
N ASP A 439 1.79 27.54 -33.04
CA ASP A 439 1.04 26.57 -33.81
C ASP A 439 -0.07 25.91 -32.99
N SER A 440 0.23 25.51 -31.80
CA SER A 440 -0.72 24.84 -30.88
C SER A 440 -1.80 25.81 -30.40
N LEU A 441 -1.44 27.02 -29.99
CA LEU A 441 -2.39 28.06 -29.58
C LEU A 441 -3.29 28.49 -30.76
N GLY A 442 -2.72 28.57 -31.96
CA GLY A 442 -3.48 28.95 -33.18
C GLY A 442 -4.50 27.91 -33.65
N ARG A 443 -4.24 26.62 -33.40
CA ARG A 443 -5.13 25.52 -33.82
C ARG A 443 -6.33 25.29 -32.91
N GLN A 444 -6.19 25.48 -31.62
CA GLN A 444 -7.17 25.00 -30.62
C GLN A 444 -8.05 26.09 -30.00
N GLY A 445 -7.73 27.36 -30.21
CA GLY A 445 -8.66 28.47 -30.03
C GLY A 445 -9.27 28.73 -28.64
N GLN A 446 -8.83 28.17 -27.54
CA GLN A 446 -9.54 28.30 -26.26
C GLN A 446 -8.66 28.53 -25.04
N THR A 447 -7.44 29.06 -25.17
CA THR A 447 -6.51 29.15 -24.06
C THR A 447 -6.22 30.60 -23.66
N ALA A 448 -6.47 30.96 -22.41
CA ALA A 448 -5.97 32.19 -21.83
C ALA A 448 -4.57 31.89 -21.20
N LEU A 449 -3.53 32.40 -21.81
CA LEU A 449 -2.19 32.42 -21.23
C LEU A 449 -1.95 33.79 -20.59
N SER A 450 -1.66 33.81 -19.30
CA SER A 450 -1.28 35.04 -18.61
C SER A 450 0.24 35.27 -18.63
N THR A 451 1.04 34.21 -18.76
CA THR A 451 2.50 34.31 -18.72
C THR A 451 3.15 33.20 -19.57
N VAL A 452 3.92 33.59 -20.57
CA VAL A 452 4.81 32.71 -21.33
C VAL A 452 6.23 33.23 -21.22
N SER A 453 7.17 32.43 -20.70
CA SER A 453 8.59 32.74 -20.67
C SER A 453 9.36 31.78 -21.57
N LEU A 454 10.12 32.30 -22.51
CA LEU A 454 10.98 31.52 -23.40
C LEU A 454 12.41 31.59 -22.91
N GLN A 455 13.07 30.44 -22.74
CA GLN A 455 14.45 30.37 -22.17
C GLN A 455 15.56 30.75 -23.14
N ALA A 456 15.28 30.88 -24.42
CA ALA A 456 16.28 31.19 -25.44
C ALA A 456 15.83 32.30 -26.36
N ALA A 457 16.78 32.89 -27.08
CA ALA A 457 16.45 33.68 -28.26
C ALA A 457 15.49 32.86 -29.13
N LEU A 458 14.49 33.53 -29.71
CA LEU A 458 13.48 32.88 -30.57
C LEU A 458 14.16 31.95 -31.58
N PRO A 459 13.85 30.64 -31.62
CA PRO A 459 14.36 29.75 -32.66
C PRO A 459 14.01 30.27 -34.03
N GLU A 460 14.86 30.01 -35.02
CA GLU A 460 14.63 30.50 -36.39
C GLU A 460 13.29 30.03 -36.97
N GLU A 461 12.84 28.86 -36.62
CA GLU A 461 11.51 28.34 -37.01
C GLU A 461 10.38 29.19 -36.45
N THR A 462 10.50 29.62 -35.18
CA THR A 462 9.53 30.51 -34.54
C THR A 462 9.55 31.89 -35.16
N LYS A 463 10.74 32.43 -35.43
CA LYS A 463 10.87 33.70 -36.17
C LYS A 463 10.20 33.63 -37.55
N THR A 464 10.38 32.50 -38.25
CA THR A 464 9.76 32.28 -39.57
C THR A 464 8.24 32.26 -39.45
N ALA A 465 7.68 31.55 -38.50
CA ALA A 465 6.24 31.47 -38.27
C ALA A 465 5.63 32.82 -37.88
N LEU A 466 6.30 33.53 -36.94
CA LEU A 466 5.88 34.88 -36.55
C LEU A 466 6.03 35.90 -37.71
N THR A 467 7.08 35.78 -38.49
CA THR A 467 7.29 36.63 -39.67
C THR A 467 6.17 36.43 -40.68
N ALA A 468 5.79 35.19 -40.95
CA ALA A 468 4.66 34.88 -41.83
C ALA A 468 3.34 35.47 -41.31
N LEU A 469 3.09 35.38 -40.01
CA LEU A 469 1.93 35.96 -39.37
C LEU A 469 1.95 37.49 -39.45
N PHE A 470 3.06 38.11 -39.11
CA PHE A 470 3.16 39.56 -39.15
C PHE A 470 3.05 40.11 -40.59
N ARG A 471 3.65 39.46 -41.57
CA ARG A 471 3.53 39.83 -43.01
C ARG A 471 2.11 39.79 -43.53
N HIS A 472 1.24 39.03 -42.91
CA HIS A 472 -0.18 39.03 -43.30
C HIS A 472 -0.88 40.32 -42.90
N TYR A 473 -0.44 41.01 -41.85
CA TYR A 473 -1.11 42.19 -41.31
C TYR A 473 -0.33 43.51 -41.51
N VAL A 474 0.99 43.42 -41.74
CA VAL A 474 1.84 44.59 -41.92
C VAL A 474 2.85 44.38 -43.05
N PRO A 475 3.39 45.46 -43.68
CA PRO A 475 4.44 45.35 -44.68
C PRO A 475 5.63 44.50 -44.18
N GLY A 476 6.26 43.76 -45.10
CA GLY A 476 7.31 42.79 -44.79
C GLY A 476 8.51 43.35 -44.04
N SER A 477 8.89 44.57 -44.28
CA SER A 477 9.98 45.26 -43.53
C SER A 477 9.59 45.51 -42.07
N VAL A 478 8.35 45.86 -41.83
CA VAL A 478 7.81 46.06 -40.46
C VAL A 478 7.66 44.71 -39.74
N ALA A 479 7.22 43.68 -40.44
CA ALA A 479 7.08 42.34 -39.91
C ALA A 479 8.43 41.80 -39.41
N GLN A 480 9.52 41.98 -40.18
CA GLN A 480 10.86 41.57 -39.73
C GLN A 480 11.32 42.38 -38.54
N SER A 481 11.09 43.67 -38.52
CA SER A 481 11.42 44.52 -37.40
C SER A 481 10.67 44.16 -36.11
N LEU A 482 9.40 43.75 -36.23
CA LEU A 482 8.61 43.24 -35.13
C LEU A 482 9.23 41.98 -34.51
N ILE A 483 9.69 41.05 -35.34
CA ILE A 483 10.34 39.83 -34.89
C ILE A 483 11.66 40.10 -34.16
N ASP A 484 12.49 40.97 -34.75
CA ASP A 484 13.79 41.28 -34.19
C ASP A 484 13.72 41.99 -32.85
N HIS A 485 12.58 42.66 -32.57
CA HIS A 485 12.38 43.41 -31.34
C HIS A 485 11.33 42.75 -30.38
N ALA A 486 10.78 41.61 -30.77
CA ALA A 486 9.81 40.90 -29.94
C ALA A 486 10.47 40.15 -28.79
N THR A 487 10.00 40.39 -27.61
CA THR A 487 10.33 39.62 -26.42
C THR A 487 9.06 39.03 -25.82
N PHE A 488 9.18 37.80 -25.33
CA PHE A 488 8.11 37.13 -24.63
C PHE A 488 8.45 37.04 -23.15
N THR A 489 7.76 37.81 -22.36
CA THR A 489 7.98 37.81 -20.90
C THR A 489 6.64 37.94 -20.20
N GLY A 490 6.34 37.02 -19.32
CA GLY A 490 5.17 37.13 -18.48
C GLY A 490 3.84 37.08 -19.23
N GLY A 491 3.67 36.24 -20.27
CA GLY A 491 2.45 36.14 -21.07
C GLY A 491 2.20 37.32 -21.99
N ARG A 492 3.20 38.17 -22.12
CA ARG A 492 3.17 39.36 -22.94
C ARG A 492 4.14 39.23 -24.11
N VAL A 493 3.67 39.50 -25.29
CA VAL A 493 4.52 39.84 -26.43
C VAL A 493 4.81 41.33 -26.30
N ILE A 494 6.04 41.65 -25.92
CA ILE A 494 6.50 43.03 -25.83
C ILE A 494 7.35 43.31 -27.06
N VAL A 495 6.90 44.21 -27.89
CA VAL A 495 7.67 44.70 -29.04
C VAL A 495 8.08 46.14 -28.76
N THR A 496 9.38 46.41 -28.72
CA THR A 496 9.93 47.72 -28.44
C THR A 496 10.75 48.21 -29.63
N GLY A 497 10.78 49.49 -29.86
CA GLY A 497 11.64 50.09 -30.85
C GLY A 497 11.17 49.95 -32.32
N VAL A 498 9.92 49.64 -32.55
CA VAL A 498 9.35 49.55 -33.89
C VAL A 498 8.31 50.65 -34.08
N ASN A 499 8.43 51.39 -35.13
CA ASN A 499 7.46 52.41 -35.51
C ASN A 499 6.26 51.76 -36.20
N LEU A 500 5.14 51.70 -35.49
CA LEU A 500 3.85 51.27 -36.01
C LEU A 500 2.87 52.44 -36.04
N THR A 501 2.07 52.56 -37.07
CA THR A 501 0.91 53.43 -36.99
C THR A 501 -0.08 52.88 -35.97
N THR A 502 -0.94 53.73 -35.43
CA THR A 502 -1.95 53.32 -34.46
C THR A 502 -2.84 52.20 -35.03
N THR A 503 -3.21 52.31 -36.33
CA THR A 503 -4.03 51.30 -37.02
C THR A 503 -3.27 49.97 -37.12
N GLN A 504 -2.00 49.98 -37.54
CA GLN A 504 -1.19 48.76 -37.62
C GLN A 504 -1.03 48.08 -36.28
N ARG A 505 -0.82 48.86 -35.23
CA ARG A 505 -0.74 48.35 -33.86
C ARG A 505 -2.03 47.70 -33.39
N ASP A 506 -3.17 48.35 -33.63
CA ASP A 506 -4.47 47.90 -33.19
C ASP A 506 -4.93 46.66 -33.99
N ASP A 507 -4.67 46.63 -35.29
CA ASP A 507 -4.96 45.46 -36.14
C ASP A 507 -4.12 44.25 -35.76
N LEU A 508 -2.83 44.46 -35.47
CA LEU A 508 -1.92 43.42 -34.97
C LEU A 508 -2.35 42.90 -33.61
N LEU A 509 -2.72 43.79 -32.71
CA LEU A 509 -3.22 43.45 -31.39
C LEU A 509 -4.49 42.61 -31.44
N GLN A 510 -5.43 43.02 -32.30
CA GLN A 510 -6.67 42.28 -32.54
C GLN A 510 -6.41 40.90 -33.17
N ALA A 511 -5.53 40.84 -34.16
CA ALA A 511 -5.16 39.59 -34.81
C ALA A 511 -4.46 38.61 -33.85
N PHE A 512 -3.57 39.10 -33.01
CA PHE A 512 -2.96 38.29 -31.97
C PHE A 512 -3.97 37.76 -30.95
N LYS A 513 -4.86 38.62 -30.46
CA LYS A 513 -5.93 38.23 -29.56
C LYS A 513 -6.85 37.18 -30.17
N ALA A 514 -7.25 37.38 -31.41
CA ALA A 514 -8.15 36.49 -32.13
C ALA A 514 -7.49 35.14 -32.45
N LYS A 515 -6.22 35.13 -32.85
CA LYS A 515 -5.51 33.92 -33.28
C LYS A 515 -4.94 33.09 -32.13
N PHE A 516 -4.47 33.76 -31.10
CA PHE A 516 -3.80 33.09 -29.98
C PHE A 516 -4.60 33.08 -28.68
N PHE A 517 -5.78 33.70 -28.64
CA PHE A 517 -6.64 33.79 -27.46
C PHE A 517 -5.92 34.26 -26.21
N LEU A 518 -4.91 35.11 -26.39
CA LEU A 518 -4.13 35.68 -25.29
C LEU A 518 -4.94 36.78 -24.65
N SER A 519 -5.19 36.69 -23.35
CA SER A 519 -5.96 37.71 -22.62
C SER A 519 -5.19 39.02 -22.47
N ASP A 520 -3.87 39.00 -22.58
CA ASP A 520 -3.01 40.16 -22.31
C ASP A 520 -1.84 40.23 -23.27
N VAL A 521 -2.06 40.83 -24.40
CA VAL A 521 -1.04 41.16 -25.42
C VAL A 521 -0.91 42.67 -25.44
N SER A 522 0.28 43.18 -25.18
CA SER A 522 0.58 44.60 -25.34
C SER A 522 1.70 44.79 -26.38
N ILE A 523 1.49 45.65 -27.32
CA ILE A 523 2.49 46.10 -28.28
C ILE A 523 2.81 47.56 -27.93
N SER A 524 3.99 47.78 -27.36
CA SER A 524 4.49 49.12 -27.05
C SER A 524 5.29 49.63 -28.26
N ALA A 525 4.67 50.42 -29.10
CA ALA A 525 5.36 51.15 -30.14
C ALA A 525 5.85 52.48 -29.54
N VAL A 526 7.13 52.70 -29.54
CA VAL A 526 7.67 54.05 -29.28
C VAL A 526 7.49 54.85 -30.55
N SER A 527 6.44 55.66 -30.61
CA SER A 527 6.33 56.66 -31.64
C SER A 527 7.41 57.70 -31.39
N GLN A 528 8.42 57.80 -32.24
CA GLN A 528 9.19 59.02 -32.31
C GLN A 528 8.24 60.09 -32.79
N GLN A 529 7.87 61.00 -31.89
CA GLN A 529 7.32 62.27 -32.28
C GLN A 529 8.41 63.03 -33.02
N CYS A 530 8.19 63.34 -34.28
CA CYS A 530 8.95 64.39 -35.00
C CYS A 530 8.68 65.75 -34.37
#